data_73432b1efaeb2b5ba98707ba4e6f8d52
#
_entry.id   73432b1efaeb2b5ba98707ba4e6f8d52
#
_cell.length_a   1.000
_cell.length_b   1.000
_cell.length_c   1.000
_cell.angle_alpha   90.00
_cell.angle_beta   90.00
_cell.angle_gamma   90.00
#
_symmetry.space_group_name_H-M   'P 1'
#
loop_
_entity.id
_entity.type
_entity.pdbx_description
1 polymer ?
#
loop_
_entity_poly.entity_id
_entity_poly.type
_entity_poly.pdbx_seq_one_letter_code
_entity_poly.pdbx_strand_id
1 'polypeptide(L)'
;MKLLDTSVVVDIDRGGVDDKVATLDEQGRHLLSMVTVTELQLVVELQHDPGTDAYREAQDKLTRLLSRFDIHPVSRPVATTAARIIGSLKQQGRPLDDLHDVYIAATARTQQLPVVTANVDHFERIDDVDVIDWETF
;
A
#
# COMPACT_ATOMS: atom_id res chain seq x y z
N MET A 1 13.60 -6.28 0.43
CA MET A 1 12.13 -6.15 0.58
C MET A 1 11.75 -4.68 0.73
N LYS A 2 10.70 -4.26 0.10
CA LYS A 2 10.12 -2.91 0.22
C LYS A 2 8.64 -3.05 0.54
N LEU A 3 8.05 -2.01 1.12
CA LEU A 3 6.60 -1.91 1.29
C LEU A 3 6.03 -1.14 0.10
N LEU A 4 5.05 -1.72 -0.59
CA LEU A 4 4.41 -1.07 -1.72
C LEU A 4 3.11 -0.37 -1.27
N ASP A 5 2.99 0.92 -1.63
CA ASP A 5 1.74 1.65 -1.45
C ASP A 5 0.67 1.12 -2.42
N THR A 6 -0.59 1.30 -2.08
CA THR A 6 -1.72 0.88 -2.90
C THR A 6 -1.63 1.43 -4.33
N SER A 7 -1.16 2.67 -4.51
CA SER A 7 -0.99 3.28 -5.84
C SER A 7 -0.09 2.45 -6.77
N VAL A 8 0.96 1.84 -6.22
CA VAL A 8 1.88 0.99 -6.98
C VAL A 8 1.20 -0.32 -7.40
N VAL A 9 0.46 -0.94 -6.49
CA VAL A 9 -0.25 -2.19 -6.76
C VAL A 9 -1.33 -1.97 -7.83
N VAL A 10 -2.03 -0.85 -7.77
CA VAL A 10 -3.01 -0.46 -8.80
C VAL A 10 -2.35 -0.33 -10.18
N ASP A 11 -1.19 0.31 -10.27
CA ASP A 11 -0.45 0.42 -11.53
C ASP A 11 0.00 -0.94 -12.07
N ILE A 12 0.48 -1.81 -11.20
CA ILE A 12 0.86 -3.18 -11.58
C ILE A 12 -0.34 -3.94 -12.13
N ASP A 13 -1.49 -3.84 -11.46
CA ASP A 13 -2.73 -4.50 -11.90
C ASP A 13 -3.22 -3.96 -13.25
N ARG A 14 -3.10 -2.65 -13.45
CA ARG A 14 -3.50 -2.01 -14.71
C ARG A 14 -2.63 -2.42 -15.89
N GLY A 15 -1.36 -2.73 -15.65
CA GLY A 15 -0.39 -3.09 -16.68
C GLY A 15 0.32 -1.90 -17.31
N GLY A 16 1.26 -2.19 -18.20
CA GLY A 16 2.06 -1.15 -18.88
C GLY A 16 3.30 -0.71 -18.10
N VAL A 17 3.65 -1.40 -17.02
CA VAL A 17 4.81 -1.11 -16.15
C VAL A 17 5.75 -2.32 -16.02
N ASP A 18 5.84 -3.12 -17.06
CA ASP A 18 6.56 -4.41 -17.03
C ASP A 18 8.04 -4.25 -16.64
N ASP A 19 8.71 -3.19 -17.10
CA ASP A 19 10.11 -2.94 -16.76
C ASP A 19 10.28 -2.65 -15.27
N LYS A 20 9.36 -1.89 -14.68
CA LYS A 20 9.35 -1.60 -13.23
C LYS A 20 9.06 -2.85 -12.42
N VAL A 21 8.11 -3.65 -12.87
CA VAL A 21 7.77 -4.94 -12.24
C VAL A 21 8.98 -5.88 -12.26
N ALA A 22 9.68 -5.98 -13.39
CA ALA A 22 10.89 -6.79 -13.50
C ALA A 22 11.95 -6.35 -12.49
N THR A 23 12.15 -5.04 -12.33
CA THR A 23 13.09 -4.49 -11.35
C THR A 23 12.68 -4.84 -9.92
N LEU A 24 11.39 -4.75 -9.61
CA LEU A 24 10.87 -5.18 -8.29
C LEU A 24 11.14 -6.68 -8.06
N ASP A 25 10.81 -7.51 -9.03
CA ASP A 25 10.92 -8.96 -8.91
C ASP A 25 12.37 -9.41 -8.69
N GLU A 26 13.34 -8.73 -9.30
CA GLU A 26 14.77 -8.98 -9.07
C GLU A 26 15.19 -8.76 -7.60
N GLN A 27 14.45 -7.94 -6.87
CA GLN A 27 14.73 -7.61 -5.47
C GLN A 27 14.05 -8.56 -4.48
N GLY A 28 13.35 -9.59 -4.97
CA GLY A 28 12.65 -10.58 -4.16
C GLY A 28 11.17 -10.24 -3.92
N ARG A 29 10.60 -10.83 -2.88
CA ARG A 29 9.21 -10.54 -2.51
C ARG A 29 9.12 -9.21 -1.76
N HIS A 30 7.99 -8.53 -1.94
CA HIS A 30 7.71 -7.25 -1.29
C HIS A 30 6.49 -7.37 -0.39
N LEU A 31 6.33 -6.39 0.49
CA LEU A 31 5.30 -6.37 1.53
C LEU A 31 4.16 -5.42 1.16
N LEU A 32 2.94 -5.82 1.47
CA LEU A 32 1.77 -4.95 1.47
C LEU A 32 1.21 -4.82 2.88
N SER A 33 0.60 -3.67 3.18
CA SER A 33 -0.24 -3.52 4.35
C SER A 33 -1.58 -4.22 4.14
N MET A 34 -2.16 -4.78 5.20
CA MET A 34 -3.54 -5.30 5.18
C MET A 34 -4.54 -4.21 4.76
N VAL A 35 -4.26 -2.93 5.03
CA VAL A 35 -5.07 -1.80 4.59
C VAL A 35 -5.15 -1.73 3.06
N THR A 36 -4.06 -2.02 2.36
CA THR A 36 -4.05 -2.11 0.89
C THR A 36 -5.01 -3.20 0.41
N VAL A 37 -5.06 -4.33 1.09
CA VAL A 37 -6.04 -5.40 0.76
C VAL A 37 -7.47 -4.87 0.86
N THR A 38 -7.79 -4.12 1.90
CA THR A 38 -9.12 -3.50 2.06
C THR A 38 -9.44 -2.56 0.89
N GLU A 39 -8.49 -1.70 0.51
CA GLU A 39 -8.70 -0.75 -0.59
C GLU A 39 -8.95 -1.47 -1.93
N LEU A 40 -8.16 -2.49 -2.23
CA LEU A 40 -8.30 -3.25 -3.47
C LEU A 40 -9.59 -4.08 -3.49
N GLN A 41 -9.96 -4.71 -2.36
CA GLN A 41 -11.22 -5.44 -2.23
C GLN A 41 -12.42 -4.51 -2.39
N LEU A 42 -12.34 -3.30 -1.84
CA LEU A 42 -13.40 -2.32 -1.95
C LEU A 42 -13.70 -1.96 -3.41
N VAL A 43 -12.69 -1.86 -4.26
CA VAL A 43 -12.88 -1.62 -5.70
C VAL A 43 -13.72 -2.74 -6.33
N VAL A 44 -13.45 -4.01 -5.99
CA VAL A 44 -14.24 -5.15 -6.47
C VAL A 44 -15.69 -5.01 -6.03
N GLU A 45 -15.92 -4.69 -4.75
CA GLU A 45 -17.27 -4.56 -4.18
C GLU A 45 -18.08 -3.42 -4.82
N LEU A 46 -17.41 -2.31 -5.15
CA LEU A 46 -18.08 -1.14 -5.72
C LEU A 46 -18.33 -1.25 -7.23
N GLN A 47 -17.52 -2.01 -7.96
CA GLN A 47 -17.60 -2.11 -9.42
C GLN A 47 -18.40 -3.29 -9.93
N HIS A 48 -18.68 -4.29 -9.10
CA HIS A 48 -19.32 -5.53 -9.50
C HIS A 48 -20.40 -5.94 -8.51
N ASP A 49 -21.50 -6.49 -9.01
CA ASP A 49 -22.55 -7.02 -8.16
C ASP A 49 -22.19 -8.43 -7.66
N PRO A 50 -22.31 -8.70 -6.35
CA PRO A 50 -22.10 -10.05 -5.80
C PRO A 50 -22.94 -11.10 -6.51
N GLY A 51 -22.37 -12.29 -6.73
CA GLY A 51 -23.06 -13.39 -7.39
C GLY A 51 -23.02 -13.37 -8.93
N THR A 52 -22.40 -12.34 -9.53
CA THR A 52 -22.20 -12.29 -10.99
C THR A 52 -20.87 -12.95 -11.39
N ASP A 53 -20.77 -13.36 -12.66
CA ASP A 53 -19.51 -13.88 -13.21
C ASP A 53 -18.42 -12.81 -13.22
N ALA A 54 -18.78 -11.55 -13.50
CA ALA A 54 -17.84 -10.43 -13.47
C ALA A 54 -17.24 -10.22 -12.08
N TYR A 55 -18.06 -10.32 -11.03
CA TYR A 55 -17.56 -10.25 -9.64
C TYR A 55 -16.58 -11.38 -9.35
N ARG A 56 -16.92 -12.61 -9.73
CA ARG A 56 -16.06 -13.79 -9.51
C ARG A 56 -14.72 -13.65 -10.23
N GLU A 57 -14.73 -13.20 -11.47
CA GLU A 57 -13.52 -12.97 -12.25
C GLU A 57 -12.63 -11.89 -11.62
N ALA A 58 -13.23 -10.78 -11.17
CA ALA A 58 -12.51 -9.70 -10.49
C ALA A 58 -11.90 -10.19 -9.18
N GLN A 59 -12.65 -10.98 -8.40
CA GLN A 59 -12.16 -11.56 -7.15
C GLN A 59 -11.00 -12.52 -7.38
N ASP A 60 -11.09 -13.38 -8.38
CA ASP A 60 -10.01 -14.33 -8.73
C ASP A 60 -8.76 -13.58 -9.18
N LYS A 61 -8.91 -12.53 -9.97
CA LYS A 61 -7.80 -11.69 -10.41
C LYS A 61 -7.10 -11.03 -9.22
N LEU A 62 -7.88 -10.47 -8.29
CA LEU A 62 -7.34 -9.85 -7.07
C LEU A 62 -6.59 -10.88 -6.21
N THR A 63 -7.15 -12.07 -6.04
CA THR A 63 -6.50 -13.13 -5.27
C THR A 63 -5.15 -13.52 -5.88
N ARG A 64 -5.07 -13.65 -7.20
CA ARG A 64 -3.81 -13.94 -7.89
C ARG A 64 -2.79 -12.80 -7.74
N LEU A 65 -3.23 -11.56 -7.85
CA LEU A 65 -2.37 -10.39 -7.66
C LEU A 65 -1.76 -10.37 -6.26
N LEU A 66 -2.60 -10.53 -5.23
CA LEU A 66 -2.16 -10.51 -3.83
C LEU A 66 -1.21 -11.66 -3.48
N SER A 67 -1.33 -12.81 -4.16
CA SER A 67 -0.45 -13.95 -3.92
C SER A 67 1.03 -13.69 -4.22
N ARG A 68 1.33 -12.63 -4.95
CA ARG A 68 2.70 -12.22 -5.30
C ARG A 68 3.42 -11.53 -4.15
N PHE A 69 2.71 -11.11 -3.13
CA PHE A 69 3.23 -10.27 -2.04
C PHE A 69 3.05 -10.95 -0.69
N ASP A 70 3.87 -10.56 0.26
CA ASP A 70 3.63 -10.82 1.68
C ASP A 70 2.69 -9.73 2.21
N ILE A 71 1.80 -10.08 3.13
CA ILE A 71 0.82 -9.12 3.66
C ILE A 71 1.03 -9.00 5.16
N HIS A 72 1.25 -7.76 5.64
CA HIS A 72 1.44 -7.48 7.06
C HIS A 72 0.13 -7.00 7.69
N PRO A 73 -0.31 -7.63 8.79
CA PRO A 73 -1.55 -7.23 9.46
C PRO A 73 -1.41 -5.85 10.11
N VAL A 74 -2.56 -5.21 10.39
CA VAL A 74 -2.60 -4.06 11.28
C VAL A 74 -2.47 -4.60 12.71
N SER A 75 -1.25 -4.84 13.11
CA SER A 75 -0.91 -5.34 14.45
C SER A 75 -0.98 -4.22 15.49
N ARG A 76 -0.87 -4.60 16.77
CA ARG A 76 -0.81 -3.59 17.84
C ARG A 76 0.35 -2.62 17.68
N PRO A 77 1.59 -3.05 17.38
CA PRO A 77 2.70 -2.13 17.10
C PRO A 77 2.39 -1.17 15.94
N VAL A 78 1.80 -1.66 14.86
CA VAL A 78 1.39 -0.80 13.72
C VAL A 78 0.33 0.22 14.17
N ALA A 79 -0.69 -0.21 14.90
CA ALA A 79 -1.74 0.68 15.40
C ALA A 79 -1.20 1.76 16.33
N THR A 80 -0.30 1.39 17.25
CA THR A 80 0.35 2.33 18.16
C THR A 80 1.20 3.34 17.41
N THR A 81 1.98 2.90 16.44
CA THR A 81 2.81 3.76 15.59
C THR A 81 1.93 4.70 14.75
N ALA A 82 0.82 4.21 14.21
CA ALA A 82 -0.15 5.03 13.47
C ALA A 82 -0.70 6.16 14.36
N ALA A 83 -1.06 5.86 15.59
CA ALA A 83 -1.55 6.87 16.54
C ALA A 83 -0.48 7.94 16.83
N ARG A 84 0.78 7.56 16.97
CA ARG A 84 1.89 8.49 17.17
C ARG A 84 2.12 9.39 15.96
N ILE A 85 2.03 8.84 14.76
CA ILE A 85 2.13 9.61 13.50
C ILE A 85 1.00 10.66 13.45
N ILE A 86 -0.23 10.24 13.69
CA ILE A 86 -1.40 11.14 13.68
C ILE A 86 -1.21 12.27 14.70
N GLY A 87 -0.82 11.94 15.93
CA GLY A 87 -0.59 12.91 16.98
C GLY A 87 0.49 13.92 16.62
N SER A 88 1.61 13.45 16.09
CA SER A 88 2.72 14.30 15.66
C SER A 88 2.31 15.27 14.54
N LEU A 89 1.59 14.78 13.53
CA LEU A 89 1.13 15.62 12.43
C LEU A 89 0.13 16.68 12.88
N LYS A 90 -0.78 16.35 13.79
CA LYS A 90 -1.71 17.32 14.37
C LYS A 90 -0.97 18.42 15.14
N GLN A 91 0.04 18.05 15.93
CA GLN A 91 0.85 19.02 16.68
C GLN A 91 1.64 19.96 15.76
N GLN A 92 2.03 19.48 14.57
CA GLN A 92 2.72 20.27 13.56
C GLN A 92 1.78 21.11 12.69
N GLY A 93 0.46 21.04 12.92
CA GLY A 93 -0.52 21.70 12.06
C GLY A 93 -0.64 21.07 10.68
N ARG A 94 -0.30 19.79 10.54
CA ARG A 94 -0.31 19.03 9.27
C ARG A 94 -1.23 17.82 9.36
N PRO A 95 -2.55 18.01 9.63
CA PRO A 95 -3.45 16.87 9.72
C PRO A 95 -3.50 16.12 8.39
N LEU A 96 -3.64 14.79 8.46
CA LEU A 96 -3.81 13.94 7.30
C LEU A 96 -5.28 13.74 6.99
N ASP A 97 -5.62 13.79 5.70
CA ASP A 97 -6.97 13.53 5.22
C ASP A 97 -7.19 12.03 4.97
N ASP A 98 -6.11 11.26 4.81
CA ASP A 98 -6.16 9.84 4.48
C ASP A 98 -5.48 8.98 5.55
N LEU A 99 -6.28 8.24 6.32
CA LEU A 99 -5.79 7.31 7.34
C LEU A 99 -5.07 6.10 6.74
N HIS A 100 -5.40 5.72 5.51
CA HIS A 100 -4.75 4.59 4.86
C HIS A 100 -3.24 4.82 4.71
N ASP A 101 -2.83 6.02 4.31
CA ASP A 101 -1.42 6.39 4.20
C ASP A 101 -0.71 6.31 5.55
N VAL A 102 -1.39 6.68 6.64
CA VAL A 102 -0.83 6.59 7.99
C VAL A 102 -0.55 5.14 8.37
N TYR A 103 -1.47 4.23 8.11
CA TYR A 103 -1.26 2.80 8.41
C TYR A 103 -0.17 2.18 7.55
N ILE A 104 -0.07 2.57 6.28
CA ILE A 104 1.02 2.13 5.40
C ILE A 104 2.36 2.65 5.93
N ALA A 105 2.45 3.93 6.28
CA ALA A 105 3.65 4.53 6.86
C ALA A 105 4.03 3.87 8.20
N ALA A 106 3.05 3.59 9.05
CA ALA A 106 3.26 2.91 10.32
C ALA A 106 3.80 1.49 10.13
N THR A 107 3.30 0.78 9.12
CA THR A 107 3.81 -0.55 8.76
C THR A 107 5.26 -0.46 8.29
N ALA A 108 5.57 0.49 7.43
CA ALA A 108 6.94 0.71 6.94
C ALA A 108 7.89 1.00 8.09
N ARG A 109 7.49 1.88 9.01
CA ARG A 109 8.30 2.25 10.17
C ARG A 109 8.55 1.06 11.10
N THR A 110 7.52 0.28 11.44
CA THR A 110 7.65 -0.88 12.33
C THR A 110 8.45 -2.01 11.70
N GLN A 111 8.38 -2.17 10.38
CA GLN A 111 9.12 -3.20 9.65
C GLN A 111 10.48 -2.71 9.13
N GLN A 112 10.78 -1.42 9.32
CA GLN A 112 12.04 -0.81 8.87
C GLN A 112 12.26 -0.99 7.36
N LEU A 113 11.20 -0.73 6.58
CA LEU A 113 11.21 -0.84 5.13
C LEU A 113 10.92 0.52 4.49
N PRO A 114 11.52 0.81 3.32
CA PRO A 114 11.11 1.96 2.54
C PRO A 114 9.74 1.73 1.90
N VAL A 115 9.00 2.82 1.68
CA VAL A 115 7.73 2.81 0.96
C VAL A 115 7.98 3.18 -0.50
N VAL A 116 7.52 2.34 -1.43
CA VAL A 116 7.45 2.69 -2.85
C VAL A 116 6.05 3.23 -3.13
N THR A 117 5.96 4.44 -3.65
CA THR A 117 4.68 5.12 -3.89
C THR A 117 4.72 6.00 -5.13
N ALA A 118 3.57 6.14 -5.81
CA ALA A 118 3.36 7.15 -6.84
C ALA A 118 2.96 8.52 -6.23
N ASN A 119 2.65 8.56 -4.93
CA ASN A 119 2.22 9.75 -4.21
C ASN A 119 3.24 10.16 -3.15
N VAL A 120 4.42 10.54 -3.59
CA VAL A 120 5.57 10.86 -2.73
C VAL A 120 5.21 11.89 -1.66
N ASP A 121 4.46 12.93 -2.02
CA ASP A 121 4.08 14.01 -1.10
C ASP A 121 3.28 13.53 0.11
N HIS A 122 2.51 12.46 -0.04
CA HIS A 122 1.73 11.90 1.06
C HIS A 122 2.60 11.31 2.17
N PHE A 123 3.78 10.81 1.83
CA PHE A 123 4.67 10.12 2.76
C PHE A 123 5.86 10.97 3.22
N GLU A 124 6.33 11.93 2.42
CA GLU A 124 7.48 12.78 2.77
C GLU A 124 7.26 13.62 4.03
N ARG A 125 6.02 13.97 4.33
CA ARG A 125 5.66 14.73 5.54
C ARG A 125 5.66 13.87 6.81
N ILE A 126 5.84 12.56 6.69
CA ILE A 126 5.87 11.63 7.81
C ILE A 126 7.33 11.34 8.14
N ASP A 127 7.74 11.63 9.37
CA ASP A 127 9.11 11.41 9.82
C ASP A 127 9.43 9.91 9.91
N ASP A 128 10.71 9.58 9.74
CA ASP A 128 11.25 8.22 9.87
C ASP A 128 10.64 7.21 8.88
N VAL A 129 10.24 7.68 7.70
CA VAL A 129 9.80 6.85 6.59
C VAL A 129 10.63 7.20 5.36
N ASP A 130 11.38 6.24 4.85
CA ASP A 130 12.11 6.39 3.60
C ASP A 130 11.13 6.19 2.44
N VAL A 131 11.17 7.07 1.46
CA VAL A 131 10.24 7.09 0.33
C VAL A 131 11.00 6.86 -0.96
N ILE A 132 10.49 5.94 -1.77
CA ILE A 132 11.00 5.67 -3.13
C ILE A 132 9.90 6.06 -4.12
N ASP A 133 10.24 6.91 -5.08
CA ASP A 133 9.30 7.38 -6.08
C ASP A 133 9.08 6.31 -7.16
N TRP A 134 7.84 5.85 -7.27
CA TRP A 134 7.44 4.88 -8.30
C TRP A 134 7.55 5.45 -9.72
N GLU A 135 7.34 6.76 -9.89
CA GLU A 135 7.40 7.38 -11.22
C GLU A 135 8.80 7.30 -11.83
N THR A 136 9.84 7.31 -10.98
CA THR A 136 11.24 7.24 -11.42
C THR A 136 11.87 5.86 -11.14
N PHE A 137 11.07 4.93 -10.69
CA PHE A 137 11.56 3.58 -10.39
C PHE A 137 11.94 2.83 -11.67
#